data_0ed7587d7e663269d0e86fd5a10e7af9
#
_entry.id   0ed7587d7e663269d0e86fd5a10e7af9
#
_cell.length_a   1.000
_cell.length_b   1.000
_cell.length_c   1.000
_cell.angle_alpha   90.00
_cell.angle_beta   90.00
_cell.angle_gamma   90.00
#
_symmetry.space_group_name_H-M   'P 1'
#
loop_
_entity.id
_entity.type
_entity.pdbx_description
1 polymer ?
#
loop_
_entity_poly.entity_id
_entity_poly.type
_entity_poly.pdbx_seq_one_letter_code
_entity_poly.pdbx_strand_id
1 'polypeptide(L)'
;LKTDYEMDRTDWTQVVSAVFGGMLHVQDMIEMYVANGQGWNVDFATQKIKIGNNIYPIQFIGSESTQSNDWLWGWENINGFDESLLKLVDEARAFGQKVGFNALTVPNLPLTQSVTGYLLSMIACGISEKNYGYYPCKHSGGVAFVALYDLPKKFFAPVNSTGFVSNIMKAISLYELDHKILA
;
A
#
# COMPACT_ATOMS: atom_id res chain seq x y z
N LEU A 1 -12.06 1.71 -27.93
CA LEU A 1 -11.94 0.25 -27.84
C LEU A 1 -12.29 -0.16 -26.43
N LYS A 2 -13.51 -0.64 -26.20
CA LYS A 2 -13.85 -1.40 -24.98
C LYS A 2 -13.13 -2.74 -25.14
N THR A 3 -12.04 -2.94 -24.45
CA THR A 3 -11.50 -4.27 -24.23
C THR A 3 -12.35 -4.90 -23.14
N ASP A 4 -13.16 -5.89 -23.49
CA ASP A 4 -13.90 -6.76 -22.54
C ASP A 4 -12.90 -7.70 -21.84
N TYR A 5 -11.84 -7.12 -21.24
CA TYR A 5 -10.89 -7.86 -20.43
C TYR A 5 -11.43 -7.93 -19.01
N GLU A 6 -11.90 -9.09 -18.62
CA GLU A 6 -12.33 -9.35 -17.25
C GLU A 6 -11.10 -9.66 -16.39
N MET A 7 -10.82 -8.80 -15.41
CA MET A 7 -9.70 -8.96 -14.50
C MET A 7 -9.93 -10.14 -13.55
N ASP A 8 -8.97 -11.07 -13.49
CA ASP A 8 -8.95 -12.11 -12.46
C ASP A 8 -8.47 -11.52 -11.12
N ARG A 9 -9.43 -11.32 -10.21
CA ARG A 9 -9.19 -10.75 -8.88
C ARG A 9 -8.53 -11.72 -7.91
N THR A 10 -8.23 -12.94 -8.33
CA THR A 10 -7.46 -13.92 -7.56
C THR A 10 -5.99 -13.98 -8.00
N ASP A 11 -5.68 -13.44 -9.18
CA ASP A 11 -4.34 -13.40 -9.73
C ASP A 11 -3.53 -12.22 -9.16
N TRP A 12 -2.36 -12.52 -8.58
CA TRP A 12 -1.48 -11.54 -7.97
C TRP A 12 -1.07 -10.42 -8.94
N THR A 13 -0.60 -10.81 -10.13
CA THR A 13 -0.07 -9.86 -11.12
C THR A 13 -1.17 -8.90 -11.57
N GLN A 14 -2.38 -9.41 -11.77
CA GLN A 14 -3.52 -8.61 -12.21
C GLN A 14 -4.01 -7.66 -11.10
N VAL A 15 -4.09 -8.11 -9.85
CA VAL A 15 -4.46 -7.26 -8.72
C VAL A 15 -3.42 -6.16 -8.50
N VAL A 16 -2.13 -6.49 -8.51
CA VAL A 16 -1.06 -5.48 -8.41
C VAL A 16 -1.17 -4.48 -9.55
N SER A 17 -1.31 -4.94 -10.79
CA SER A 17 -1.41 -4.07 -11.97
C SER A 17 -2.58 -3.09 -11.88
N ALA A 18 -3.73 -3.54 -11.38
CA ALA A 18 -4.93 -2.72 -11.26
C ALA A 18 -4.78 -1.54 -10.29
N VAL A 19 -4.00 -1.71 -9.21
CA VAL A 19 -3.79 -0.64 -8.22
C VAL A 19 -2.53 0.19 -8.50
N PHE A 20 -1.59 -0.35 -9.27
CA PHE A 20 -0.23 0.16 -9.39
C PHE A 20 -0.19 1.58 -9.95
N GLY A 21 -0.87 1.83 -11.06
CA GLY A 21 -0.80 3.13 -11.76
C GLY A 21 -1.23 4.31 -10.89
N GLY A 22 -2.35 4.17 -10.19
CA GLY A 22 -2.86 5.21 -9.28
C GLY A 22 -1.98 5.35 -8.04
N MET A 23 -1.61 4.24 -7.43
CA MET A 23 -0.85 4.25 -6.19
C MET A 23 0.60 4.69 -6.37
N LEU A 24 1.23 4.40 -7.51
CA LEU A 24 2.57 4.89 -7.78
C LEU A 24 2.62 6.43 -7.79
N HIS A 25 1.63 7.08 -8.42
CA HIS A 25 1.52 8.53 -8.39
C HIS A 25 1.37 9.06 -6.96
N VAL A 26 0.49 8.46 -6.16
CA VAL A 26 0.29 8.83 -4.76
C VAL A 26 1.60 8.71 -3.96
N GLN A 27 2.35 7.63 -4.17
CA GLN A 27 3.64 7.41 -3.49
C GLN A 27 4.71 8.43 -3.92
N ASP A 28 4.80 8.76 -5.20
CA ASP A 28 5.70 9.81 -5.69
C ASP A 28 5.35 11.18 -5.07
N MET A 29 4.06 11.50 -4.92
CA MET A 29 3.62 12.71 -4.23
C MET A 29 3.96 12.71 -2.73
N ILE A 30 3.81 11.55 -2.06
CA ILE A 30 4.20 11.41 -0.65
C ILE A 30 5.71 11.57 -0.50
N GLU A 31 6.52 10.92 -1.34
CA GLU A 31 7.98 11.05 -1.28
C GLU A 31 8.39 12.51 -1.48
N MET A 32 7.84 13.20 -2.46
CA MET A 32 8.20 14.57 -2.81
C MET A 32 7.75 15.61 -1.77
N TYR A 33 6.53 15.50 -1.24
CA TYR A 33 5.91 16.56 -0.45
C TYR A 33 5.74 16.23 1.03
N VAL A 34 5.85 14.97 1.41
CA VAL A 34 5.68 14.51 2.79
C VAL A 34 7.00 13.98 3.35
N ALA A 35 7.57 12.96 2.73
CA ALA A 35 8.79 12.33 3.20
C ALA A 35 10.02 13.20 2.97
N ASN A 36 10.34 13.52 1.73
CA ASN A 36 11.43 14.41 1.31
C ASN A 36 12.70 14.30 2.18
N GLY A 37 13.11 13.09 2.54
CA GLY A 37 14.25 12.83 3.42
C GLY A 37 14.07 13.26 4.88
N GLN A 38 12.87 13.62 5.32
CA GLN A 38 12.58 14.03 6.69
C GLN A 38 12.60 12.84 7.66
N GLY A 39 13.00 13.11 8.89
CA GLY A 39 12.84 12.16 9.99
C GLY A 39 11.36 11.95 10.35
N TRP A 40 11.05 10.77 10.89
CA TRP A 40 9.70 10.42 11.29
C TRP A 40 9.64 9.89 12.72
N ASN A 41 8.46 9.98 13.32
CA ASN A 41 8.12 9.35 14.60
C ASN A 41 6.66 8.93 14.57
N VAL A 42 6.38 7.65 14.85
CA VAL A 42 5.03 7.08 14.88
C VAL A 42 4.57 6.85 16.31
N ASP A 43 3.33 7.24 16.59
CA ASP A 43 2.64 6.98 17.84
C ASP A 43 1.33 6.22 17.54
N PHE A 44 1.35 4.92 17.79
CA PHE A 44 0.20 4.05 17.56
C PHE A 44 -0.93 4.28 18.57
N ALA A 45 -0.63 4.77 19.77
CA ALA A 45 -1.65 5.06 20.77
C ALA A 45 -2.51 6.26 20.37
N THR A 46 -1.89 7.30 19.80
CA THR A 46 -2.62 8.46 19.26
C THR A 46 -2.96 8.33 17.79
N GLN A 47 -2.57 7.23 17.13
CA GLN A 47 -2.83 6.92 15.72
C GLN A 47 -2.30 8.02 14.78
N LYS A 48 -1.09 8.49 15.04
CA LYS A 48 -0.47 9.57 14.29
C LYS A 48 0.99 9.26 13.97
N ILE A 49 1.43 9.82 12.85
CA ILE A 49 2.85 9.90 12.50
C ILE A 49 3.24 11.36 12.31
N LYS A 50 4.36 11.73 12.89
CA LYS A 50 5.04 12.99 12.61
C LYS A 50 6.12 12.74 11.57
N ILE A 51 6.11 13.48 10.46
CA ILE A 51 7.13 13.46 9.41
C ILE A 51 7.61 14.90 9.24
N GLY A 52 8.87 15.14 9.58
CA GLY A 52 9.38 16.51 9.68
C GLY A 52 8.56 17.34 10.68
N ASN A 53 7.93 18.42 10.20
CA ASN A 53 7.08 19.30 11.02
C ASN A 53 5.59 19.00 10.91
N ASN A 54 5.19 18.07 10.05
CA ASN A 54 3.79 17.75 9.80
C ASN A 54 3.34 16.50 10.58
N ILE A 55 2.06 16.46 10.93
CA ILE A 55 1.43 15.33 11.62
C ILE A 55 0.30 14.82 10.74
N TYR A 56 0.30 13.49 10.50
CA TYR A 56 -0.71 12.80 9.71
C TYR A 56 -1.40 11.73 10.54
N PRO A 57 -2.71 11.56 10.40
CA PRO A 57 -3.39 10.41 10.96
C PRO A 57 -3.04 9.15 10.17
N ILE A 58 -3.03 8.00 10.86
CA ILE A 58 -2.60 6.73 10.30
C ILE A 58 -3.57 5.59 10.54
N GLN A 59 -3.46 4.56 9.68
CA GLN A 59 -3.89 3.19 9.94
C GLN A 59 -2.67 2.28 9.92
N PHE A 60 -2.64 1.23 10.74
CA PHE A 60 -1.57 0.25 10.67
C PHE A 60 -1.89 -0.79 9.61
N ILE A 61 -0.94 -1.07 8.71
CA ILE A 61 -1.13 -2.03 7.62
C ILE A 61 -0.55 -3.39 8.01
N GLY A 62 0.69 -3.42 8.42
CA GLY A 62 1.41 -4.64 8.74
C GLY A 62 2.90 -4.39 8.89
N SER A 63 3.67 -5.45 8.95
CA SER A 63 5.12 -5.36 9.12
C SER A 63 5.89 -6.44 8.38
N GLU A 64 7.08 -6.08 7.89
CA GLU A 64 8.11 -7.00 7.43
C GLU A 64 9.09 -7.29 8.56
N SER A 65 9.43 -8.56 8.75
CA SER A 65 10.51 -8.99 9.63
C SER A 65 11.77 -9.25 8.83
N THR A 66 12.89 -8.64 9.25
CA THR A 66 14.21 -8.95 8.66
C THR A 66 14.76 -10.29 9.14
N GLN A 67 14.27 -10.82 10.25
CA GLN A 67 14.74 -12.07 10.82
C GLN A 67 14.09 -13.28 10.16
N SER A 68 12.76 -13.26 9.99
CA SER A 68 11.99 -14.37 9.42
C SER A 68 11.75 -14.22 7.92
N ASN A 69 12.02 -13.03 7.36
CA ASN A 69 11.77 -12.68 5.96
C ASN A 69 10.31 -12.92 5.55
N ASP A 70 9.40 -12.49 6.41
CA ASP A 70 7.97 -12.61 6.21
C ASP A 70 7.24 -11.29 6.46
N TRP A 71 6.00 -11.24 5.98
CA TRP A 71 5.02 -10.20 6.22
C TRP A 71 3.99 -10.68 7.22
N LEU A 72 3.64 -9.81 8.18
CA LEU A 72 2.52 -10.02 9.10
C LEU A 72 1.49 -8.92 8.91
N TRP A 73 0.25 -9.29 8.60
CA TRP A 73 -0.85 -8.35 8.49
C TRP A 73 -1.25 -7.74 9.83
N GLY A 74 -1.57 -6.45 9.82
CA GLY A 74 -2.02 -5.72 11.01
C GLY A 74 -3.29 -6.27 11.67
N TRP A 75 -4.18 -6.89 10.90
CA TRP A 75 -5.42 -7.47 11.41
C TRP A 75 -5.21 -8.72 12.29
N GLU A 76 -4.05 -9.37 12.28
CA GLU A 76 -3.69 -10.37 13.33
C GLU A 76 -3.54 -9.75 14.71
N ASN A 77 -3.26 -8.46 14.75
CA ASN A 77 -3.24 -7.62 15.95
C ASN A 77 -2.46 -8.20 17.14
N ILE A 78 -1.30 -8.81 16.89
CA ILE A 78 -0.44 -9.37 17.92
C ILE A 78 0.05 -8.33 18.94
N ASN A 79 0.01 -7.05 18.57
CA ASN A 79 0.41 -5.93 19.42
C ASN A 79 -0.73 -5.37 20.28
N GLY A 80 -1.97 -5.85 20.10
CA GLY A 80 -3.13 -5.36 20.84
C GLY A 80 -3.50 -3.91 20.53
N PHE A 81 -3.33 -3.47 19.30
CA PHE A 81 -3.75 -2.14 18.86
C PHE A 81 -5.27 -1.95 18.93
N ASP A 82 -5.70 -0.71 19.11
CA ASP A 82 -7.11 -0.35 19.02
C ASP A 82 -7.67 -0.68 17.62
N GLU A 83 -8.89 -1.23 17.57
CA GLU A 83 -9.55 -1.63 16.32
C GLU A 83 -9.69 -0.48 15.32
N SER A 84 -9.80 0.76 15.82
CA SER A 84 -9.86 1.94 14.94
C SER A 84 -8.60 2.15 14.10
N LEU A 85 -7.45 1.63 14.55
CA LEU A 85 -6.18 1.67 13.82
C LEU A 85 -6.11 0.62 12.69
N LEU A 86 -6.99 -0.38 12.68
CA LEU A 86 -6.92 -1.57 11.82
C LEU A 86 -7.99 -1.59 10.72
N LYS A 87 -8.85 -0.58 10.64
CA LYS A 87 -10.02 -0.56 9.72
C LYS A 87 -9.65 -0.80 8.27
N LEU A 88 -8.55 -0.21 7.79
CA LEU A 88 -8.09 -0.40 6.41
C LEU A 88 -7.77 -1.87 6.11
N VAL A 89 -7.05 -2.53 7.01
CA VAL A 89 -6.63 -3.92 6.79
C VAL A 89 -7.76 -4.91 7.01
N ASP A 90 -8.74 -4.58 7.84
CA ASP A 90 -9.97 -5.35 7.95
C ASP A 90 -10.82 -5.25 6.68
N GLU A 91 -10.94 -4.05 6.08
CA GLU A 91 -11.57 -3.83 4.77
C GLU A 91 -10.83 -4.64 3.68
N ALA A 92 -9.50 -4.61 3.67
CA ALA A 92 -8.67 -5.36 2.74
C ALA A 92 -8.85 -6.88 2.88
N ARG A 93 -8.86 -7.38 4.12
CA ARG A 93 -9.13 -8.80 4.42
C ARG A 93 -10.51 -9.23 3.93
N ALA A 94 -11.53 -8.43 4.22
CA ALA A 94 -12.90 -8.70 3.77
C ALA A 94 -13.02 -8.71 2.24
N PHE A 95 -12.34 -7.79 1.56
CA PHE A 95 -12.23 -7.82 0.10
C PHE A 95 -11.57 -9.11 -0.38
N GLY A 96 -10.41 -9.49 0.19
CA GLY A 96 -9.71 -10.73 -0.16
C GLY A 96 -10.59 -11.98 0.00
N GLN A 97 -11.34 -12.06 1.09
CA GLN A 97 -12.30 -13.15 1.34
C GLN A 97 -13.41 -13.18 0.28
N LYS A 98 -13.95 -12.02 -0.06
CA LYS A 98 -15.04 -11.89 -1.05
C LYS A 98 -14.63 -12.34 -2.46
N VAL A 99 -13.40 -12.04 -2.87
CA VAL A 99 -12.93 -12.33 -4.23
C VAL A 99 -12.03 -13.56 -4.32
N GLY A 100 -11.65 -14.17 -3.20
CA GLY A 100 -10.75 -15.32 -3.15
C GLY A 100 -9.26 -14.95 -3.30
N PHE A 101 -8.86 -13.71 -2.97
CA PHE A 101 -7.47 -13.27 -3.08
C PHE A 101 -6.69 -13.58 -1.80
N ASN A 102 -6.01 -14.72 -1.78
CA ASN A 102 -5.37 -15.28 -0.60
C ASN A 102 -4.30 -14.38 0.04
N ALA A 103 -3.61 -13.55 -0.73
CA ALA A 103 -2.60 -12.66 -0.20
C ALA A 103 -3.13 -11.67 0.87
N LEU A 104 -4.44 -11.37 0.87
CA LEU A 104 -5.08 -10.52 1.86
C LEU A 104 -5.72 -11.28 3.03
N THR A 105 -5.78 -12.61 2.97
CA THR A 105 -6.52 -13.44 3.94
C THR A 105 -5.62 -14.35 4.77
N VAL A 106 -4.40 -14.60 4.30
CA VAL A 106 -3.39 -15.36 5.03
C VAL A 106 -2.63 -14.41 5.96
N PRO A 107 -2.57 -14.68 7.27
CA PRO A 107 -2.02 -13.75 8.26
C PRO A 107 -0.54 -13.47 8.07
N ASN A 108 0.22 -14.47 7.66
CA ASN A 108 1.66 -14.41 7.50
C ASN A 108 2.04 -14.90 6.09
N LEU A 109 2.83 -14.09 5.37
CA LEU A 109 3.23 -14.36 4.00
C LEU A 109 4.75 -14.35 3.87
N PRO A 110 5.37 -15.36 3.23
CA PRO A 110 6.80 -15.29 2.92
C PRO A 110 7.05 -14.15 1.92
N LEU A 111 8.06 -13.33 2.22
CA LEU A 111 8.50 -12.29 1.31
C LEU A 111 9.35 -12.87 0.18
N THR A 112 9.14 -12.37 -1.02
CA THR A 112 9.87 -12.74 -2.23
C THR A 112 10.20 -11.50 -3.04
N GLN A 113 10.86 -11.64 -4.19
CA GLN A 113 11.07 -10.53 -5.10
C GLN A 113 9.74 -9.94 -5.64
N SER A 114 8.72 -10.79 -5.77
CA SER A 114 7.41 -10.39 -6.30
C SER A 114 6.37 -10.10 -5.20
N VAL A 115 6.62 -10.48 -3.95
CA VAL A 115 5.72 -10.24 -2.81
C VAL A 115 6.50 -9.49 -1.73
N THR A 116 6.27 -8.20 -1.62
CA THR A 116 6.94 -7.31 -0.66
C THR A 116 5.91 -6.53 0.14
N GLY A 117 6.28 -6.05 1.33
CA GLY A 117 5.40 -5.20 2.13
C GLY A 117 5.03 -3.89 1.43
N TYR A 118 5.88 -3.41 0.53
CA TYR A 118 5.55 -2.26 -0.33
C TYR A 118 4.36 -2.55 -1.24
N LEU A 119 4.36 -3.70 -1.94
CA LEU A 119 3.26 -4.10 -2.81
C LEU A 119 2.00 -4.47 -2.03
N LEU A 120 2.15 -5.18 -0.91
CA LEU A 120 1.02 -5.51 -0.03
C LEU A 120 0.35 -4.25 0.54
N SER A 121 1.15 -3.25 0.95
CA SER A 121 0.64 -1.96 1.42
C SER A 121 -0.03 -1.16 0.30
N MET A 122 0.55 -1.21 -0.91
CA MET A 122 -0.02 -0.58 -2.10
C MET A 122 -1.39 -1.18 -2.44
N ILE A 123 -1.51 -2.51 -2.40
CA ILE A 123 -2.79 -3.21 -2.64
C ILE A 123 -3.81 -2.79 -1.58
N ALA A 124 -3.46 -2.85 -0.29
CA ALA A 124 -4.38 -2.50 0.79
C ALA A 124 -4.91 -1.06 0.64
N CYS A 125 -4.03 -0.10 0.32
CA CYS A 125 -4.43 1.28 0.08
C CYS A 125 -5.25 1.45 -1.21
N GLY A 126 -4.84 0.77 -2.29
CA GLY A 126 -5.41 0.95 -3.63
C GLY A 126 -6.79 0.32 -3.83
N ILE A 127 -7.15 -0.71 -3.04
CA ILE A 127 -8.49 -1.33 -3.09
C ILE A 127 -9.52 -0.63 -2.19
N SER A 128 -9.07 0.25 -1.28
CA SER A 128 -9.97 1.01 -0.41
C SER A 128 -10.72 2.08 -1.19
N GLU A 129 -11.98 2.33 -0.83
CA GLU A 129 -12.76 3.46 -1.36
C GLU A 129 -12.27 4.81 -0.83
N LYS A 130 -11.45 4.80 0.24
CA LYS A 130 -10.86 6.01 0.81
C LYS A 130 -9.49 6.28 0.23
N ASN A 131 -9.11 7.54 0.26
CA ASN A 131 -7.83 8.02 -0.23
C ASN A 131 -6.73 7.79 0.81
N TYR A 132 -5.95 6.72 0.61
CA TYR A 132 -4.77 6.41 1.40
C TYR A 132 -3.51 6.45 0.55
N GLY A 133 -2.40 6.81 1.18
CA GLY A 133 -1.07 6.45 0.73
C GLY A 133 -0.36 5.73 1.86
N TYR A 134 0.80 5.09 1.65
CA TYR A 134 1.48 4.40 2.73
C TYR A 134 2.87 4.99 3.01
N TYR A 135 3.37 4.75 4.22
CA TYR A 135 4.70 5.15 4.65
C TYR A 135 5.42 3.98 5.34
N PRO A 136 6.65 3.63 4.88
CA PRO A 136 7.44 2.58 5.50
C PRO A 136 8.24 3.13 6.69
N CYS A 137 7.92 2.68 7.88
CA CYS A 137 8.60 3.01 9.12
C CYS A 137 9.71 1.99 9.39
N LYS A 138 10.92 2.24 8.88
CA LYS A 138 12.07 1.34 9.01
C LYS A 138 12.62 1.36 10.42
N HIS A 139 12.90 0.19 10.97
CA HIS A 139 13.52 0.02 12.29
C HIS A 139 14.49 -1.18 12.30
N SER A 140 15.17 -1.43 13.41
CA SER A 140 16.21 -2.47 13.49
C SER A 140 15.70 -3.91 13.26
N GLY A 141 14.42 -4.18 13.52
CA GLY A 141 13.79 -5.50 13.35
C GLY A 141 13.09 -5.70 12.00
N GLY A 142 12.95 -4.63 11.19
CA GLY A 142 12.22 -4.70 9.92
C GLY A 142 11.60 -3.38 9.51
N VAL A 143 10.42 -3.46 8.91
CA VAL A 143 9.66 -2.30 8.47
C VAL A 143 8.21 -2.42 8.93
N ALA A 144 7.72 -1.44 9.68
CA ALA A 144 6.30 -1.28 9.94
C ALA A 144 5.69 -0.37 8.86
N PHE A 145 4.57 -0.75 8.29
CA PHE A 145 3.87 0.03 7.27
C PHE A 145 2.61 0.66 7.84
N VAL A 146 2.47 1.95 7.64
CA VAL A 146 1.28 2.71 8.03
C VAL A 146 0.65 3.36 6.80
N ALA A 147 -0.67 3.37 6.73
CA ALA A 147 -1.40 4.15 5.75
C ALA A 147 -1.61 5.57 6.28
N LEU A 148 -1.33 6.55 5.46
CA LEU A 148 -1.60 7.96 5.72
C LEU A 148 -2.94 8.34 5.10
N TYR A 149 -3.75 9.11 5.80
CA TYR A 149 -4.99 9.69 5.26
C TYR A 149 -5.07 11.19 5.58
N ASP A 150 -6.12 11.85 5.13
CA ASP A 150 -6.24 13.32 5.17
C ASP A 150 -5.11 14.03 4.41
N LEU A 151 -4.54 13.34 3.41
CA LEU A 151 -3.56 13.90 2.50
C LEU A 151 -4.20 14.92 1.55
N PRO A 152 -3.43 15.88 0.99
CA PRO A 152 -3.94 16.84 0.04
C PRO A 152 -4.63 16.19 -1.16
N LYS A 153 -5.83 16.64 -1.53
CA LYS A 153 -6.60 16.07 -2.66
C LYS A 153 -5.82 15.99 -3.97
N LYS A 154 -4.87 16.90 -4.20
CA LYS A 154 -4.01 16.90 -5.39
C LYS A 154 -3.16 15.62 -5.54
N PHE A 155 -2.92 14.86 -4.44
CA PHE A 155 -2.17 13.61 -4.49
C PHE A 155 -2.95 12.49 -5.20
N PHE A 156 -4.27 12.62 -5.22
CA PHE A 156 -5.20 11.64 -5.79
C PHE A 156 -5.85 12.16 -7.09
N ALA A 157 -5.35 13.28 -7.62
CA ALA A 157 -5.84 13.81 -8.88
C ALA A 157 -5.37 12.92 -10.04
N PRO A 158 -6.19 12.81 -11.11
CA PRO A 158 -5.78 12.10 -12.32
C PRO A 158 -4.46 12.64 -12.86
N VAL A 159 -3.57 11.73 -13.21
CA VAL A 159 -2.27 12.08 -13.80
C VAL A 159 -2.48 12.51 -15.26
N ASN A 160 -1.78 13.54 -15.71
CA ASN A 160 -1.80 13.89 -17.12
C ASN A 160 -1.10 12.80 -17.96
N SER A 161 -1.30 12.83 -19.29
CA SER A 161 -0.76 11.79 -20.20
C SER A 161 0.76 11.62 -20.09
N THR A 162 1.53 12.67 -19.88
CA THR A 162 2.98 12.58 -19.72
C THR A 162 3.36 11.89 -18.41
N GLY A 163 2.71 12.26 -17.31
CA GLY A 163 2.91 11.62 -16.01
C GLY A 163 2.45 10.15 -16.02
N PHE A 164 1.34 9.84 -16.69
CA PHE A 164 0.86 8.48 -16.87
C PHE A 164 1.89 7.59 -17.60
N VAL A 165 2.42 8.05 -18.73
CA VAL A 165 3.46 7.31 -19.46
C VAL A 165 4.71 7.12 -18.62
N SER A 166 5.16 8.16 -17.89
CA SER A 166 6.31 8.06 -16.99
C SER A 166 6.08 7.01 -15.90
N ASN A 167 4.90 6.99 -15.26
CA ASN A 167 4.54 6.02 -14.23
C ASN A 167 4.49 4.60 -14.79
N ILE A 168 3.91 4.38 -15.96
CA ILE A 168 3.91 3.07 -16.62
C ILE A 168 5.33 2.59 -16.93
N MET A 169 6.17 3.44 -17.50
CA MET A 169 7.57 3.08 -17.81
C MET A 169 8.35 2.70 -16.54
N LYS A 170 8.16 3.45 -15.45
CA LYS A 170 8.75 3.14 -14.15
C LYS A 170 8.21 1.81 -13.60
N ALA A 171 6.91 1.59 -13.72
CA ALA A 171 6.24 0.37 -13.28
C ALA A 171 6.80 -0.88 -13.99
N ILE A 172 6.85 -0.86 -15.32
CA ILE A 172 7.36 -1.96 -16.14
C ILE A 172 8.84 -2.25 -15.86
N SER A 173 9.64 -1.23 -15.55
CA SER A 173 11.06 -1.41 -15.25
C SER A 173 11.33 -2.02 -13.87
N LEU A 174 10.37 -1.93 -12.94
CA LEU A 174 10.55 -2.37 -11.55
C LEU A 174 9.85 -3.70 -11.23
N TYR A 175 8.76 -4.01 -11.94
CA TYR A 175 7.90 -5.15 -11.62
C TYR A 175 7.41 -5.85 -12.87
N GLU A 176 7.15 -7.16 -12.72
CA GLU A 176 6.41 -7.93 -13.72
C GLU A 176 4.92 -7.62 -13.58
N LEU A 177 4.37 -6.87 -14.54
CA LEU A 177 3.00 -6.38 -14.50
C LEU A 177 2.22 -6.82 -15.74
N ASP A 178 0.90 -6.97 -15.60
CA ASP A 178 0.01 -7.24 -16.72
C ASP A 178 -0.27 -5.95 -17.51
N HIS A 179 0.38 -5.82 -18.65
CA HIS A 179 0.29 -4.64 -19.52
C HIS A 179 -1.14 -4.37 -20.05
N LYS A 180 -2.02 -5.37 -20.07
CA LYS A 180 -3.42 -5.19 -20.52
C LYS A 180 -4.27 -4.49 -19.48
N ILE A 181 -3.90 -4.64 -18.19
CA ILE A 181 -4.61 -4.00 -17.08
C ILE A 181 -4.10 -2.58 -16.86
N LEU A 182 -2.82 -2.32 -17.14
CA LEU A 182 -2.21 -1.00 -16.98
C LEU A 182 -2.69 0.02 -18.04
N ALA A 183 -3.17 -0.40 -19.18
CA ALA A 183 -3.62 0.45 -20.28
C ALA A 183 -5.09 0.86 -20.15
#